data_1c5ba351780ec171b222892f15e9dbcb
#
_entry.id   1c5ba351780ec171b222892f15e9dbcb
#
_cell.length_a   1.000
_cell.length_b   1.000
_cell.length_c   1.000
_cell.angle_alpha   90.00
_cell.angle_beta   90.00
_cell.angle_gamma   90.00
#
_symmetry.space_group_name_H-M   'P 1'
#
loop_
_entity.id
_entity.type
_entity.pdbx_description
1 polymer ?
#
loop_
_entity_poly.entity_id
_entity_poly.type
_entity_poly.pdbx_seq_one_letter_code
_entity_poly.pdbx_strand_id
1 'polypeptide(L)'
;NARQLGKERIMELDERWIKLKGRLPEADQIMNSKVSALLTAAMNKQSYFKEAILTGNQGETVAMNMVTTDYWQGDEEKFTAIFDTNLPSRKPDSHISRARWDDSTKAMIAQVSVPVYDGDYMIGTLTVGVDLKRVPHPNH
;
A
#
# COMPACT_ATOMS: atom_id res chain seq x y z
N ASN A 1 -26.39 -3.12 -1.54
CA ASN A 1 -25.42 -2.84 -2.60
C ASN A 1 -24.08 -3.50 -2.25
N ALA A 2 -23.50 -4.21 -3.21
CA ALA A 2 -22.26 -4.97 -3.00
C ALA A 2 -21.10 -4.09 -2.49
N ARG A 3 -21.01 -2.83 -2.96
CA ARG A 3 -19.97 -1.89 -2.50
C ARG A 3 -20.16 -1.51 -1.04
N GLN A 4 -21.39 -1.30 -0.61
CA GLN A 4 -21.66 -0.91 0.77
C GLN A 4 -21.41 -2.06 1.73
N LEU A 5 -21.83 -3.28 1.37
CA LEU A 5 -21.50 -4.49 2.13
C LEU A 5 -19.99 -4.71 2.18
N GLY A 6 -19.30 -4.44 1.07
CA GLY A 6 -17.85 -4.52 1.02
C GLY A 6 -17.20 -3.56 2.01
N LYS A 7 -17.67 -2.31 2.08
CA LYS A 7 -17.11 -1.31 3.00
C LYS A 7 -17.33 -1.69 4.46
N GLU A 8 -18.49 -2.18 4.82
CA GLU A 8 -18.76 -2.63 6.19
C GLU A 8 -17.80 -3.77 6.60
N ARG A 9 -17.61 -4.72 5.70
CA ARG A 9 -16.67 -5.84 5.93
C ARG A 9 -15.24 -5.36 6.03
N ILE A 10 -14.85 -4.39 5.20
CA ILE A 10 -13.52 -3.79 5.25
C ILE A 10 -13.27 -3.15 6.61
N MET A 11 -14.23 -2.38 7.11
CA MET A 11 -14.09 -1.70 8.40
C MET A 11 -14.05 -2.69 9.56
N GLU A 12 -14.87 -3.74 9.52
CA GLU A 12 -14.85 -4.79 10.52
C GLU A 12 -13.52 -5.52 10.55
N LEU A 13 -13.01 -5.87 9.38
CA LEU A 13 -11.72 -6.53 9.26
C LEU A 13 -10.57 -5.62 9.72
N ASP A 14 -10.66 -4.33 9.41
CA ASP A 14 -9.68 -3.35 9.85
C ASP A 14 -9.61 -3.26 11.37
N GLU A 15 -10.76 -3.20 12.04
CA GLU A 15 -10.83 -3.20 13.50
C GLU A 15 -10.16 -4.43 14.11
N ARG A 16 -10.47 -5.61 13.57
CA ARG A 16 -9.88 -6.87 14.04
C ARG A 16 -8.38 -6.90 13.79
N TRP A 17 -7.96 -6.42 12.64
CA TRP A 17 -6.55 -6.38 12.25
C TRP A 17 -5.73 -5.52 13.20
N ILE A 18 -6.22 -4.32 13.49
CA ILE A 18 -5.55 -3.39 14.42
C ILE A 18 -5.49 -4.00 15.81
N LYS A 19 -6.62 -4.54 16.29
CA LYS A 19 -6.72 -5.15 17.61
C LYS A 19 -5.77 -6.34 17.78
N LEU A 20 -5.65 -7.16 16.74
CA LEU A 20 -4.82 -8.37 16.75
C LEU A 20 -3.42 -8.13 16.21
N LYS A 21 -3.10 -6.88 15.86
CA LYS A 21 -1.79 -6.49 15.32
C LYS A 21 -1.38 -7.31 14.09
N GLY A 22 -2.32 -7.55 13.20
CA GLY A 22 -2.09 -8.34 11.99
C GLY A 22 -2.01 -9.85 12.20
N ARG A 23 -2.31 -10.33 13.38
CA ARG A 23 -2.25 -11.78 13.70
C ARG A 23 -3.63 -12.40 13.54
N LEU A 24 -4.05 -12.59 12.30
CA LEU A 24 -5.35 -13.16 11.95
C LEU A 24 -5.26 -13.90 10.62
N PRO A 25 -6.18 -14.88 10.39
CA PRO A 25 -6.14 -15.71 9.19
C PRO A 25 -6.19 -14.91 7.88
N GLU A 26 -6.95 -13.83 7.86
CA GLU A 26 -7.07 -12.98 6.66
C GLU A 26 -5.73 -12.34 6.28
N ALA A 27 -4.95 -11.91 7.26
CA ALA A 27 -3.61 -11.39 7.01
C ALA A 27 -2.68 -12.47 6.45
N ASP A 28 -2.76 -13.67 6.99
CA ASP A 28 -1.99 -14.81 6.49
C ASP A 28 -2.36 -15.16 5.06
N GLN A 29 -3.64 -15.12 4.72
CA GLN A 29 -4.12 -15.38 3.37
C GLN A 29 -3.56 -14.37 2.37
N ILE A 30 -3.55 -13.09 2.73
CA ILE A 30 -2.99 -12.03 1.88
C ILE A 30 -1.49 -12.23 1.71
N MET A 31 -0.76 -12.48 2.81
CA MET A 31 0.69 -12.72 2.75
C MET A 31 1.06 -13.93 1.90
N ASN A 32 0.24 -14.97 1.92
CA ASN A 32 0.51 -16.21 1.19
C ASN A 32 -0.04 -16.20 -0.23
N SER A 33 -0.62 -15.09 -0.69
CA SER A 33 -1.16 -14.98 -2.04
C SER A 33 -0.06 -14.90 -3.09
N LYS A 34 -0.39 -15.26 -4.33
CA LYS A 34 0.55 -15.16 -5.45
C LYS A 34 1.01 -13.73 -5.69
N VAL A 35 0.10 -12.76 -5.52
CA VAL A 35 0.43 -11.35 -5.74
C VAL A 35 1.42 -10.87 -4.69
N SER A 36 1.22 -11.24 -3.42
CA SER A 36 2.18 -10.91 -2.36
C SER A 36 3.54 -11.55 -2.62
N ALA A 37 3.58 -12.77 -3.13
CA ALA A 37 4.84 -13.42 -3.51
C ALA A 37 5.56 -12.67 -4.62
N LEU A 38 4.82 -12.18 -5.63
CA LEU A 38 5.38 -11.37 -6.71
C LEU A 38 5.93 -10.04 -6.19
N LEU A 39 5.19 -9.38 -5.29
CA LEU A 39 5.66 -8.14 -4.66
C LEU A 39 6.94 -8.39 -3.86
N THR A 40 6.98 -9.44 -3.08
CA THR A 40 8.16 -9.78 -2.27
C THR A 40 9.36 -10.03 -3.16
N ALA A 41 9.20 -10.78 -4.24
CA ALA A 41 10.29 -11.04 -5.19
C ALA A 41 10.80 -9.75 -5.84
N ALA A 42 9.88 -8.86 -6.24
CA ALA A 42 10.25 -7.57 -6.82
C ALA A 42 10.97 -6.68 -5.81
N MET A 43 10.52 -6.65 -4.57
CA MET A 43 11.11 -5.85 -3.51
C MET A 43 12.52 -6.32 -3.14
N ASN A 44 12.78 -7.60 -3.27
CA ASN A 44 14.09 -8.16 -2.95
C ASN A 44 15.16 -7.85 -4.00
N LYS A 45 14.79 -7.27 -5.14
CA LYS A 45 15.76 -6.89 -6.18
C LYS A 45 16.62 -5.69 -5.80
N GLN A 46 16.15 -4.85 -4.90
CA GLN A 46 16.87 -3.64 -4.49
C GLN A 46 16.83 -3.51 -2.97
N SER A 47 17.97 -3.23 -2.37
CA SER A 47 18.09 -3.09 -0.91
C SER A 47 17.35 -1.87 -0.36
N TYR A 48 17.07 -0.88 -1.19
CA TYR A 48 16.35 0.34 -0.76
C TYR A 48 14.83 0.20 -0.80
N PHE A 49 14.28 -0.87 -1.34
CA PHE A 49 12.86 -1.18 -1.24
C PHE A 49 12.58 -1.83 0.11
N LYS A 50 11.66 -1.27 0.89
CA LYS A 50 11.36 -1.75 2.25
C LYS A 50 9.98 -2.33 2.41
N GLU A 51 8.97 -1.71 1.83
CA GLU A 51 7.59 -2.11 2.01
C GLU A 51 6.84 -1.92 0.71
N ALA A 52 5.96 -2.86 0.38
CA ALA A 52 5.04 -2.72 -0.75
C ALA A 52 3.63 -3.09 -0.31
N ILE A 53 2.68 -2.23 -0.62
CA ILE A 53 1.26 -2.42 -0.32
C ILE A 53 0.48 -2.19 -1.60
N LEU A 54 -0.29 -3.20 -2.02
CA LEU A 54 -1.24 -3.09 -3.12
C LEU A 54 -2.63 -3.00 -2.52
N THR A 55 -3.37 -1.96 -2.86
CA THR A 55 -4.75 -1.78 -2.41
C THR A 55 -5.73 -1.92 -3.56
N GLY A 56 -6.96 -2.29 -3.24
CA GLY A 56 -8.08 -2.14 -4.14
C GLY A 56 -8.61 -0.70 -4.16
N ASN A 57 -9.71 -0.49 -4.89
CA ASN A 57 -10.25 0.85 -5.10
C ASN A 57 -10.96 1.46 -3.88
N GLN A 58 -11.13 0.70 -2.82
CA GLN A 58 -11.68 1.21 -1.56
C GLN A 58 -10.60 1.39 -0.48
N GLY A 59 -9.35 1.17 -0.82
CA GLY A 59 -8.22 1.26 0.11
C GLY A 59 -7.96 -0.01 0.89
N GLU A 60 -8.68 -1.09 0.61
CA GLU A 60 -8.44 -2.38 1.25
C GLU A 60 -7.12 -3.00 0.77
N THR A 61 -6.37 -3.61 1.66
CA THR A 61 -5.11 -4.28 1.32
C THR A 61 -5.38 -5.57 0.55
N VAL A 62 -4.82 -5.66 -0.65
CA VAL A 62 -4.95 -6.84 -1.52
C VAL A 62 -3.68 -7.69 -1.48
N ALA A 63 -2.53 -7.05 -1.39
CA ALA A 63 -1.24 -7.73 -1.35
C ALA A 63 -0.23 -6.88 -0.58
N MET A 64 0.76 -7.54 0.00
CA MET A 64 1.80 -6.88 0.80
C MET A 64 3.02 -7.79 0.89
N ASN A 65 4.21 -7.19 1.06
CA ASN A 65 5.42 -7.97 1.28
C ASN A 65 5.71 -8.22 2.76
N MET A 66 5.06 -7.47 3.64
CA MET A 66 5.11 -7.64 5.10
C MET A 66 3.77 -7.22 5.68
N VAL A 67 3.41 -7.75 6.83
CA VAL A 67 2.12 -7.46 7.46
C VAL A 67 2.06 -6.00 7.86
N THR A 68 1.03 -5.30 7.37
CA THR A 68 0.79 -3.88 7.67
C THR A 68 0.16 -3.70 9.05
N THR A 69 0.26 -2.49 9.60
CA THR A 69 -0.33 -2.17 10.91
C THR A 69 -1.85 -2.14 10.88
N ASP A 70 -2.45 -1.81 9.74
CA ASP A 70 -3.88 -1.80 9.51
C ASP A 70 -4.21 -2.43 8.16
N TYR A 71 -5.44 -2.86 8.01
CA TYR A 71 -5.94 -3.47 6.77
C TYR A 71 -6.41 -2.42 5.78
N TRP A 72 -7.10 -1.39 6.26
CA TRP A 72 -7.66 -0.34 5.43
C TRP A 72 -6.71 0.84 5.35
N GLN A 73 -6.31 1.17 4.14
CA GLN A 73 -5.38 2.25 3.83
C GLN A 73 -6.09 3.48 3.27
N GLY A 74 -7.41 3.44 3.19
CA GLY A 74 -8.20 4.44 2.47
C GLY A 74 -8.25 5.84 3.08
N ASP A 75 -7.83 5.99 4.34
CA ASP A 75 -7.72 7.29 5.02
C ASP A 75 -6.29 7.85 5.00
N GLU A 76 -5.35 7.13 4.45
CA GLU A 76 -3.94 7.51 4.46
C GLU A 76 -3.54 8.21 3.15
N GLU A 77 -2.57 9.13 3.26
CA GLU A 77 -2.08 9.93 2.14
C GLU A 77 -1.67 9.08 0.94
N LYS A 78 -1.03 7.95 1.18
CA LYS A 78 -0.60 7.03 0.11
C LYS A 78 -1.74 6.59 -0.80
N PHE A 79 -2.97 6.55 -0.28
CA PHE A 79 -4.16 6.21 -1.05
C PHE A 79 -4.92 7.45 -1.49
N THR A 80 -5.19 8.39 -0.59
CA THR A 80 -6.03 9.55 -0.88
C THR A 80 -5.41 10.47 -1.93
N ALA A 81 -4.09 10.56 -1.99
CA ALA A 81 -3.41 11.36 -3.00
C ALA A 81 -3.63 10.81 -4.42
N ILE A 82 -3.87 9.51 -4.55
CA ILE A 82 -4.15 8.87 -5.84
C ILE A 82 -5.65 8.86 -6.14
N PHE A 83 -6.49 8.56 -5.13
CA PHE A 83 -7.96 8.49 -5.27
C PHE A 83 -8.64 9.74 -4.74
N ASP A 84 -8.19 10.92 -5.15
CA ASP A 84 -8.83 12.17 -4.76
C ASP A 84 -10.12 12.35 -5.56
N THR A 85 -11.25 12.14 -4.90
CA THR A 85 -12.58 12.28 -5.49
C THR A 85 -12.96 13.73 -5.80
N ASN A 86 -12.21 14.70 -5.28
CA ASN A 86 -12.47 16.11 -5.53
C ASN A 86 -11.88 16.59 -6.86
N LEU A 87 -11.10 15.75 -7.54
CA LEU A 87 -10.47 16.07 -8.81
C LEU A 87 -10.77 14.98 -9.86
N PRO A 88 -12.04 14.74 -10.19
CA PRO A 88 -12.42 13.61 -11.04
C PRO A 88 -11.90 13.67 -12.47
N SER A 89 -11.56 14.86 -12.96
CA SER A 89 -11.00 15.05 -14.31
C SER A 89 -9.50 14.83 -14.37
N ARG A 90 -8.85 14.66 -13.23
CA ARG A 90 -7.39 14.50 -13.17
C ARG A 90 -7.04 13.03 -12.97
N LYS A 91 -6.23 12.48 -13.91
CA LYS A 91 -5.62 11.16 -13.72
C LYS A 91 -4.31 11.37 -12.97
N PRO A 92 -4.19 10.89 -11.72
CA PRO A 92 -2.92 11.01 -11.00
C PRO A 92 -1.88 10.09 -11.62
N ASP A 93 -0.63 10.56 -11.71
CA ASP A 93 0.48 9.74 -12.17
C ASP A 93 1.16 9.03 -11.02
N SER A 94 1.58 9.81 -10.03
CA SER A 94 2.27 9.28 -8.87
C SER A 94 2.21 10.29 -7.73
N HIS A 95 2.49 9.81 -6.53
CA HIS A 95 2.60 10.64 -5.34
C HIS A 95 3.81 10.19 -4.54
N ILE A 96 4.61 11.14 -4.09
CA ILE A 96 5.76 10.88 -3.23
C ILE A 96 5.53 11.61 -1.92
N SER A 97 5.51 10.87 -0.81
CA SER A 97 5.36 11.45 0.51
C SER A 97 6.64 12.13 0.98
N ARG A 98 6.52 12.91 2.06
CA ARG A 98 7.69 13.36 2.79
C ARG A 98 8.42 12.18 3.40
N ALA A 99 9.74 12.29 3.52
CA ALA A 99 10.53 11.31 4.25
C ALA A 99 10.17 11.36 5.74
N ARG A 100 9.98 10.18 6.34
CA ARG A 100 9.69 10.03 7.76
C ARG A 100 10.55 8.92 8.35
N TRP A 101 10.92 9.09 9.61
CA TRP A 101 11.61 8.03 10.33
C TRP A 101 10.66 6.87 10.58
N ASP A 102 11.10 5.68 10.25
CA ASP A 102 10.36 4.45 10.49
C ASP A 102 11.11 3.60 11.52
N ASP A 103 10.53 3.47 12.72
CA ASP A 103 11.14 2.71 13.79
C ASP A 103 11.28 1.22 13.49
N SER A 104 10.37 0.66 12.69
CA SER A 104 10.39 -0.77 12.38
C SER A 104 11.59 -1.13 11.49
N THR A 105 11.95 -0.27 10.56
CA THR A 105 13.08 -0.48 9.64
C THR A 105 14.33 0.30 10.05
N LYS A 106 14.24 1.18 11.05
CA LYS A 106 15.32 2.08 11.50
C LYS A 106 15.90 2.89 10.34
N ALA A 107 15.01 3.48 9.53
CA ALA A 107 15.40 4.21 8.31
C ALA A 107 14.49 5.39 8.05
N MET A 108 14.99 6.35 7.28
CA MET A 108 14.18 7.43 6.72
C MET A 108 13.50 6.91 5.45
N ILE A 109 12.19 6.80 5.50
CA ILE A 109 11.38 6.20 4.44
C ILE A 109 10.51 7.27 3.78
N ALA A 110 10.52 7.29 2.45
CA ALA A 110 9.50 7.97 1.65
C ALA A 110 8.62 6.92 0.99
N GLN A 111 7.33 7.22 0.88
CA GLN A 111 6.38 6.34 0.20
C GLN A 111 6.10 6.87 -1.19
N VAL A 112 6.25 6.02 -2.19
CA VAL A 112 5.92 6.32 -3.58
C VAL A 112 4.67 5.53 -3.93
N SER A 113 3.61 6.23 -4.32
CA SER A 113 2.33 5.62 -4.69
C SER A 113 2.05 5.86 -6.17
N VAL A 114 1.56 4.82 -6.84
CA VAL A 114 1.15 4.90 -8.24
C VAL A 114 -0.23 4.28 -8.39
N PRO A 115 -1.03 4.78 -9.36
CA PRO A 115 -2.32 4.15 -9.63
C PRO A 115 -2.13 2.83 -10.37
N VAL A 116 -3.05 1.90 -10.13
CA VAL A 116 -3.13 0.64 -10.86
C VAL A 116 -4.38 0.66 -11.70
N TYR A 117 -4.24 0.36 -12.99
CA TYR A 117 -5.34 0.41 -13.96
C TYR A 117 -5.66 -0.96 -14.51
N ASP A 118 -6.93 -1.18 -14.78
CA ASP A 118 -7.43 -2.23 -15.68
C ASP A 118 -8.05 -1.51 -16.88
N GLY A 119 -7.34 -1.48 -18.00
CA GLY A 119 -7.72 -0.61 -19.11
C GLY A 119 -7.72 0.85 -18.68
N ASP A 120 -8.88 1.51 -18.82
CA ASP A 120 -9.05 2.91 -18.42
C ASP A 120 -9.56 3.08 -16.99
N TYR A 121 -9.84 1.97 -16.30
CA TYR A 121 -10.40 2.01 -14.95
C TYR A 121 -9.30 1.89 -13.90
N MET A 122 -9.25 2.86 -13.00
CA MET A 122 -8.35 2.78 -11.85
C MET A 122 -8.93 1.83 -10.80
N ILE A 123 -8.22 0.74 -10.54
CA ILE A 123 -8.68 -0.34 -9.67
C ILE A 123 -7.98 -0.40 -8.32
N GLY A 124 -6.91 0.35 -8.14
CA GLY A 124 -6.18 0.35 -6.88
C GLY A 124 -4.97 1.24 -6.90
N THR A 125 -4.16 1.11 -5.87
CA THR A 125 -2.86 1.79 -5.74
C THR A 125 -1.78 0.79 -5.38
N LEU A 126 -0.58 1.06 -5.86
CA LEU A 126 0.63 0.39 -5.37
C LEU A 126 1.49 1.43 -4.66
N THR A 127 1.81 1.17 -3.41
CA THR A 127 2.69 2.04 -2.61
C THR A 127 3.94 1.27 -2.22
N VAL A 128 5.09 1.90 -2.45
CA VAL A 128 6.39 1.33 -2.10
C VAL A 128 7.11 2.26 -1.14
N GLY A 129 7.50 1.75 0.01
CA GLY A 129 8.36 2.46 0.96
C GLY A 129 9.82 2.31 0.55
N VAL A 130 10.52 3.44 0.44
CA VAL A 130 11.88 3.50 -0.07
C VAL A 130 12.80 4.09 1.00
N ASP A 131 13.89 3.37 1.30
CA ASP A 131 14.95 3.86 2.20
C ASP A 131 15.81 4.86 1.45
N LEU A 132 15.67 6.13 1.79
CA LEU A 132 16.32 7.22 1.07
C LEU A 132 17.85 7.20 1.18
N LYS A 133 18.39 6.65 2.26
CA LYS A 133 19.83 6.56 2.44
C LYS A 133 20.48 5.54 1.51
N ARG A 134 19.69 4.54 1.08
CA ARG A 134 20.19 3.45 0.24
C ARG A 134 19.95 3.64 -1.24
N VAL A 135 19.11 4.60 -1.61
CA VAL A 135 18.85 4.91 -3.02
C VAL A 135 20.11 5.46 -3.65
N PRO A 136 20.56 4.89 -4.78
CA PRO A 136 21.74 5.44 -5.48
C PRO A 136 21.48 6.86 -5.95
N HIS A 137 22.46 7.74 -5.72
CA HIS A 137 22.40 9.10 -6.23
C HIS A 137 23.03 9.13 -7.62
N PRO A 138 22.28 9.55 -8.64
CA PRO A 138 22.88 9.65 -9.98
C PRO A 138 23.93 10.75 -10.02
N ASN A 139 25.03 10.49 -10.72
CA ASN A 139 26.06 11.47 -11.08
C ASN A 139 26.81 12.15 -9.92
N HIS A 140 27.32 11.36 -9.05
CA HIS A 140 28.32 11.86 -8.10
C HIS A 140 29.72 11.40 -8.48
#